data_bf7ac4575a062469bc154ed8b873ae87
#
_entry.id   bf7ac4575a062469bc154ed8b873ae87
#
_cell.length_a   1.000
_cell.length_b   1.000
_cell.length_c   1.000
_cell.angle_alpha   90.00
_cell.angle_beta   90.00
_cell.angle_gamma   90.00
#
_symmetry.space_group_name_H-M   'P 1'
#
loop_
_entity.id
_entity.type
_entity.pdbx_description
1 polymer ?
#
loop_
_entity_poly.entity_id
_entity_poly.type
_entity_poly.pdbx_seq_one_letter_code
_entity_poly.pdbx_strand_id
1 'polypeptide(L)'
;MNALPGKPSQPFWKLILKQFDDLLVKILIAAAVISFILGLANGEGSYAFVEPGVIIIILIANATVGVMTETNAAKAIEELAAYQADTATVLRDGNLKVCPSIELVPGDIVELAVGDRIPADVRLSNIYGSSFRVDQALLTGESDSVVKNLETTTATARVVLQDKTCMAYSGTVVTAGRARGVVVGTGMGTAIGKIQDAMISVDSIDDTTPLKRKLDEFGTMLSKLIAVICVLVWLVNIGHFSDPAHGGSFRGAVHYLKTAVALAVAAIPEGLPAVVTTCLALGTRKMAKQNAIVRTLSSVETLGCTSVICSDKTGTLTTSIMTITRMCVVNFVEAAAESQTTLKDCLADYKVSGNSYAPSGIISEIHTDEIVNRPANLASLLHIAICSSMCNDSSLSYDGKTGSFKKIGESTEIALRVLAEKIGLPGFDDMPGALTTLSVEER
;
A
#
# COMPACT_ATOMS: atom_id res chain seq x y z
N MET A 1 13.54 20.94 4.88
CA MET A 1 12.27 20.87 4.18
C MET A 1 11.39 19.82 4.85
N ASN A 2 10.15 20.14 5.12
CA ASN A 2 9.20 19.21 5.70
C ASN A 2 8.52 18.40 4.58
N ALA A 3 9.28 17.52 3.95
CA ALA A 3 8.82 16.61 2.91
C ALA A 3 9.43 15.23 3.13
N LEU A 4 8.64 14.20 2.92
CA LEU A 4 9.12 12.83 2.87
C LEU A 4 9.76 12.60 1.49
N PRO A 5 11.01 12.14 1.40
CA PRO A 5 11.61 11.85 0.11
C PRO A 5 10.84 10.71 -0.55
N GLY A 6 10.30 10.96 -1.74
CA GLY A 6 9.84 9.89 -2.62
C GLY A 6 11.04 8.99 -2.96
N LYS A 7 10.83 7.68 -3.17
CA LYS A 7 11.90 6.85 -3.76
C LYS A 7 12.35 7.53 -5.05
N PRO A 8 13.65 7.83 -5.22
CA PRO A 8 14.13 8.38 -6.48
C PRO A 8 13.79 7.35 -7.56
N SER A 9 12.98 7.74 -8.54
CA SER A 9 12.70 6.90 -9.69
C SER A 9 14.03 6.52 -10.31
N GLN A 10 14.35 5.24 -10.33
CA GLN A 10 15.61 4.81 -10.96
C GLN A 10 15.54 5.21 -12.44
N PRO A 11 16.54 5.91 -12.97
CA PRO A 11 16.53 6.31 -14.37
C PRO A 11 16.48 5.06 -15.25
N PHE A 12 15.66 5.10 -16.28
CA PHE A 12 15.37 3.98 -17.19
C PHE A 12 16.63 3.24 -17.69
N TRP A 13 17.71 3.98 -17.95
CA TRP A 13 18.98 3.38 -18.36
C TRP A 13 19.64 2.51 -17.29
N LYS A 14 19.45 2.81 -15.97
CA LYS A 14 19.94 1.96 -14.89
C LYS A 14 19.16 0.64 -14.81
N LEU A 15 17.86 0.66 -15.07
CA LEU A 15 17.04 -0.54 -15.14
C LEU A 15 17.51 -1.45 -16.28
N ILE A 16 17.84 -0.86 -17.42
CA ILE A 16 18.42 -1.59 -18.55
C ILE A 16 19.77 -2.20 -18.16
N LEU A 17 20.69 -1.40 -17.62
CA LEU A 17 22.02 -1.90 -17.22
C LEU A 17 21.94 -3.03 -16.20
N LYS A 18 21.00 -2.99 -15.28
CA LYS A 18 20.78 -4.03 -14.28
C LYS A 18 20.44 -5.40 -14.92
N GLN A 19 19.73 -5.38 -16.07
CA GLN A 19 19.44 -6.62 -16.82
C GLN A 19 20.71 -7.28 -17.42
N PHE A 20 21.77 -6.50 -17.62
CA PHE A 20 23.06 -7.00 -18.12
C PHE A 20 24.03 -7.45 -17.02
N ASP A 21 23.60 -7.39 -15.75
CA ASP A 21 24.46 -7.77 -14.61
C ASP A 21 24.44 -9.29 -14.33
N ASP A 22 23.52 -10.02 -14.93
CA ASP A 22 23.43 -11.47 -14.86
C ASP A 22 24.67 -12.13 -15.50
N LEU A 23 25.19 -13.18 -14.83
CA LEU A 23 26.34 -13.95 -15.28
C LEU A 23 26.11 -14.60 -16.64
N LEU A 24 24.91 -15.14 -16.88
CA LEU A 24 24.53 -15.75 -18.16
C LEU A 24 24.55 -14.72 -19.29
N VAL A 25 24.01 -13.52 -19.06
CA VAL A 25 24.02 -12.42 -20.01
C VAL A 25 25.45 -11.98 -20.33
N LYS A 26 26.33 -11.90 -19.32
CA LYS A 26 27.77 -11.58 -19.52
C LYS A 26 28.47 -12.63 -20.39
N ILE A 27 28.17 -13.91 -20.20
CA ILE A 27 28.70 -14.99 -21.03
C ILE A 27 28.19 -14.85 -22.48
N LEU A 28 26.91 -14.56 -22.69
CA LEU A 28 26.33 -14.34 -24.02
C LEU A 28 26.97 -13.15 -24.74
N ILE A 29 27.18 -12.02 -24.04
CA ILE A 29 27.87 -10.85 -24.60
C ILE A 29 29.32 -11.23 -25.00
N ALA A 30 30.05 -11.92 -24.13
CA ALA A 30 31.40 -12.37 -24.43
C ALA A 30 31.40 -13.31 -25.64
N ALA A 31 30.47 -14.24 -25.74
CA ALA A 31 30.29 -15.12 -26.87
C ALA A 31 30.02 -14.37 -28.18
N ALA A 32 29.12 -13.38 -28.15
CA ALA A 32 28.81 -12.53 -29.31
C ALA A 32 30.04 -11.75 -29.80
N VAL A 33 30.81 -11.19 -28.87
CA VAL A 33 32.04 -10.43 -29.20
C VAL A 33 33.10 -11.37 -29.79
N ILE A 34 33.32 -12.53 -29.20
CA ILE A 34 34.27 -13.54 -29.69
C ILE A 34 33.86 -14.01 -31.09
N SER A 35 32.59 -14.39 -31.29
CA SER A 35 32.09 -14.84 -32.58
C SER A 35 32.24 -13.74 -33.67
N PHE A 36 31.95 -12.46 -33.29
CA PHE A 36 32.16 -11.35 -34.23
C PHE A 36 33.59 -11.13 -34.63
N ILE A 37 34.53 -11.12 -33.68
CA ILE A 37 35.97 -10.96 -33.94
C ILE A 37 36.50 -12.12 -34.83
N LEU A 38 36.07 -13.33 -34.50
CA LEU A 38 36.49 -14.52 -35.25
C LEU A 38 35.91 -14.53 -36.69
N GLY A 39 34.65 -14.13 -36.87
CA GLY A 39 34.01 -14.00 -38.16
C GLY A 39 34.73 -12.96 -39.08
N LEU A 40 35.15 -11.85 -38.50
CA LEU A 40 35.95 -10.83 -39.19
C LEU A 40 37.35 -11.37 -39.55
N ALA A 41 38.00 -12.03 -38.61
CA ALA A 41 39.35 -12.59 -38.86
C ALA A 41 39.36 -13.70 -39.91
N ASN A 42 38.28 -14.46 -40.04
CA ASN A 42 38.13 -15.49 -41.08
C ASN A 42 37.69 -14.95 -42.45
N GLY A 43 37.36 -13.69 -42.56
CA GLY A 43 36.93 -13.08 -43.80
C GLY A 43 35.53 -13.50 -44.29
N GLU A 44 34.63 -13.87 -43.37
CA GLU A 44 33.28 -14.39 -43.64
C GLU A 44 32.33 -13.31 -44.18
N GLY A 45 32.79 -12.05 -44.39
CA GLY A 45 32.02 -10.95 -44.95
C GLY A 45 30.72 -10.68 -44.15
N SER A 46 29.58 -10.60 -44.84
CA SER A 46 28.26 -10.31 -44.22
C SER A 46 27.79 -11.43 -43.27
N TYR A 47 28.26 -12.65 -43.42
CA TYR A 47 27.86 -13.78 -42.54
C TYR A 47 28.45 -13.64 -41.12
N ALA A 48 29.53 -12.88 -40.95
CA ALA A 48 30.12 -12.61 -39.62
C ALA A 48 29.16 -11.90 -38.66
N PHE A 49 28.10 -11.26 -39.15
CA PHE A 49 27.10 -10.56 -38.37
C PHE A 49 25.90 -11.42 -37.94
N VAL A 50 25.72 -12.61 -38.54
CA VAL A 50 24.50 -13.41 -38.34
C VAL A 50 24.42 -13.96 -36.89
N GLU A 51 25.47 -14.65 -36.42
CA GLU A 51 25.48 -15.21 -35.05
C GLU A 51 25.43 -14.13 -33.95
N PRO A 52 26.31 -13.08 -34.00
CA PRO A 52 26.20 -11.98 -33.03
C PRO A 52 24.85 -11.28 -33.08
N GLY A 53 24.27 -11.12 -34.26
CA GLY A 53 22.96 -10.48 -34.45
C GLY A 53 21.82 -11.23 -33.78
N VAL A 54 21.80 -12.56 -33.87
CA VAL A 54 20.82 -13.42 -33.17
C VAL A 54 20.96 -13.26 -31.65
N ILE A 55 22.20 -13.32 -31.12
CA ILE A 55 22.45 -13.17 -29.68
C ILE A 55 21.98 -11.80 -29.19
N ILE A 56 22.24 -10.72 -29.94
CA ILE A 56 21.81 -9.37 -29.57
C ILE A 56 20.29 -9.27 -29.57
N ILE A 57 19.58 -9.86 -30.52
CA ILE A 57 18.11 -9.86 -30.56
C ILE A 57 17.54 -10.55 -29.31
N ILE A 58 18.11 -11.69 -28.93
CA ILE A 58 17.71 -12.42 -27.72
C ILE A 58 17.95 -11.56 -26.46
N LEU A 59 19.11 -10.93 -26.34
CA LEU A 59 19.43 -10.05 -25.22
C LEU A 59 18.46 -8.86 -25.12
N ILE A 60 18.11 -8.25 -26.25
CA ILE A 60 17.12 -7.14 -26.29
C ILE A 60 15.74 -7.65 -25.86
N ALA A 61 15.31 -8.81 -26.33
CA ALA A 61 14.02 -9.39 -25.94
C ALA A 61 13.97 -9.66 -24.44
N ASN A 62 14.99 -10.28 -23.86
CA ASN A 62 15.08 -10.56 -22.42
C ASN A 62 15.14 -9.28 -21.59
N ALA A 63 15.93 -8.27 -21.99
CA ALA A 63 15.99 -6.97 -21.32
C ALA A 63 14.64 -6.26 -21.34
N THR A 64 13.90 -6.34 -22.45
CA THR A 64 12.58 -5.72 -22.59
C THR A 64 11.58 -6.33 -21.60
N VAL A 65 11.53 -7.65 -21.50
CA VAL A 65 10.65 -8.35 -20.54
C VAL A 65 11.05 -8.00 -19.10
N GLY A 66 12.33 -7.98 -18.78
CA GLY A 66 12.84 -7.64 -17.45
C GLY A 66 12.47 -6.21 -17.03
N VAL A 67 12.65 -5.23 -17.90
CA VAL A 67 12.29 -3.83 -17.63
C VAL A 67 10.77 -3.64 -17.49
N MET A 68 9.95 -4.32 -18.31
CA MET A 68 8.48 -4.24 -18.18
C MET A 68 7.98 -4.78 -16.84
N THR A 69 8.59 -5.83 -16.32
CA THR A 69 8.20 -6.38 -15.00
C THR A 69 8.63 -5.47 -13.85
N GLU A 70 9.79 -4.83 -13.94
CA GLU A 70 10.34 -3.98 -12.87
C GLU A 70 9.64 -2.60 -12.78
N THR A 71 9.22 -2.02 -13.92
CA THR A 71 8.48 -0.75 -13.94
C THR A 71 7.09 -0.82 -13.32
N ASN A 72 6.42 -1.96 -13.37
CA ASN A 72 5.09 -2.13 -12.75
C ASN A 72 5.15 -2.19 -11.21
N ALA A 73 6.28 -2.59 -10.63
CA ALA A 73 6.47 -2.65 -9.19
C ALA A 73 6.69 -1.26 -8.54
N ALA A 74 7.27 -0.31 -9.27
CA ALA A 74 7.62 1.01 -8.74
C ALA A 74 6.41 1.91 -8.42
N LYS A 75 5.27 1.72 -9.08
CA LYS A 75 4.06 2.55 -8.92
C LYS A 75 3.35 2.38 -7.57
N ALA A 76 3.52 1.26 -6.90
CA ALA A 76 2.81 0.96 -5.65
C ALA A 76 3.28 1.77 -4.42
N ILE A 77 4.45 2.40 -4.47
CA ILE A 77 5.08 3.09 -3.33
C ILE A 77 4.72 4.59 -3.30
N GLU A 78 4.24 5.14 -4.41
CA GLU A 78 3.89 6.56 -4.53
C GLU A 78 2.64 6.96 -3.70
N GLU A 79 1.83 5.99 -3.29
CA GLU A 79 0.60 6.21 -2.53
C GLU A 79 0.84 6.71 -1.08
N LEU A 80 2.01 6.47 -0.48
CA LEU A 80 2.32 6.94 0.88
C LEU A 80 2.56 8.45 0.97
N ALA A 81 2.98 9.09 -0.11
CA ALA A 81 3.17 10.54 -0.16
C ALA A 81 1.84 11.33 -0.07
N ALA A 82 0.71 10.69 -0.41
CA ALA A 82 -0.62 11.28 -0.35
C ALA A 82 -1.13 11.56 1.08
N TYR A 83 -0.45 11.07 2.12
CA TYR A 83 -0.84 11.29 3.52
C TYR A 83 -0.24 12.56 4.14
N GLN A 84 0.57 13.31 3.44
CA GLN A 84 1.12 14.56 3.95
C GLN A 84 0.11 15.71 3.77
N ALA A 85 0.03 16.62 4.76
CA ALA A 85 -0.79 17.82 4.64
C ALA A 85 -0.18 18.78 3.61
N ASP A 86 -1.00 19.39 2.77
CA ASP A 86 -0.53 20.32 1.75
C ASP A 86 -0.22 21.72 2.34
N THR A 87 -1.01 22.16 3.33
CA THR A 87 -0.91 23.49 3.95
C THR A 87 -0.91 23.39 5.46
N ALA A 88 -0.38 24.42 6.12
CA ALA A 88 -0.38 24.59 7.57
C ALA A 88 -0.68 26.02 7.95
N THR A 89 -1.43 26.20 9.06
CA THR A 89 -1.65 27.51 9.67
C THR A 89 -0.58 27.75 10.72
N VAL A 90 0.28 28.74 10.48
CA VAL A 90 1.43 29.08 11.36
C VAL A 90 1.28 30.46 11.93
N LEU A 91 1.78 30.63 13.16
CA LEU A 91 1.90 31.93 13.82
C LEU A 91 3.34 32.43 13.64
N ARG A 92 3.53 33.39 12.72
CA ARG A 92 4.83 34.05 12.50
C ARG A 92 4.65 35.57 12.63
N ASP A 93 5.56 36.24 13.29
CA ASP A 93 5.53 37.69 13.52
C ASP A 93 4.22 38.19 14.17
N GLY A 94 3.65 37.37 15.05
CA GLY A 94 2.39 37.71 15.75
C GLY A 94 1.13 37.54 14.90
N ASN A 95 1.23 37.12 13.63
CA ASN A 95 0.11 36.94 12.71
C ASN A 95 -0.04 35.47 12.28
N LEU A 96 -1.30 35.02 12.18
CA LEU A 96 -1.60 33.73 11.59
C LEU A 96 -1.50 33.80 10.07
N LYS A 97 -0.69 32.94 9.50
CA LYS A 97 -0.48 32.82 8.05
C LYS A 97 -0.66 31.37 7.63
N VAL A 98 -1.32 31.14 6.50
CA VAL A 98 -1.37 29.82 5.87
C VAL A 98 -0.15 29.72 4.95
N CYS A 99 0.64 28.68 5.13
CA CYS A 99 1.81 28.41 4.28
C CYS A 99 1.81 26.94 3.81
N PRO A 100 2.50 26.62 2.70
CA PRO A 100 2.75 25.24 2.32
C PRO A 100 3.44 24.47 3.45
N SER A 101 2.98 23.28 3.76
CA SER A 101 3.52 22.46 4.86
C SER A 101 5.02 22.14 4.69
N ILE A 102 5.49 22.12 3.45
CA ILE A 102 6.91 21.90 3.11
C ILE A 102 7.86 22.98 3.64
N GLU A 103 7.34 24.18 3.91
CA GLU A 103 8.11 25.32 4.43
C GLU A 103 8.21 25.35 5.96
N LEU A 104 7.58 24.38 6.64
CA LEU A 104 7.66 24.28 8.09
C LEU A 104 9.07 23.92 8.55
N VAL A 105 9.50 24.59 9.62
CA VAL A 105 10.76 24.31 10.29
C VAL A 105 10.52 24.04 11.77
N PRO A 106 11.41 23.26 12.42
CA PRO A 106 11.35 23.11 13.87
C PRO A 106 11.42 24.48 14.56
N GLY A 107 10.51 24.71 15.52
CA GLY A 107 10.33 25.99 16.20
C GLY A 107 9.14 26.81 15.70
N ASP A 108 8.57 26.53 14.53
CA ASP A 108 7.33 27.17 14.10
C ASP A 108 6.17 26.84 15.05
N ILE A 109 5.30 27.81 15.27
CA ILE A 109 4.08 27.64 16.06
C ILE A 109 2.94 27.39 15.10
N VAL A 110 2.31 26.22 15.19
CA VAL A 110 1.17 25.82 14.35
C VAL A 110 -0.12 25.83 15.14
N GLU A 111 -1.20 26.19 14.47
CA GLU A 111 -2.57 26.10 14.97
C GLU A 111 -3.28 24.94 14.28
N LEU A 112 -3.95 24.11 15.08
CA LEU A 112 -4.62 22.88 14.66
C LEU A 112 -6.09 22.96 15.04
N ALA A 113 -6.98 22.66 14.10
CA ALA A 113 -8.42 22.64 14.28
C ALA A 113 -9.02 21.33 13.80
N VAL A 114 -10.26 21.05 14.17
CA VAL A 114 -10.99 19.85 13.72
C VAL A 114 -10.99 19.75 12.20
N GLY A 115 -10.67 18.55 11.70
CA GLY A 115 -10.55 18.26 10.27
C GLY A 115 -9.17 18.52 9.68
N ASP A 116 -8.28 19.23 10.39
CA ASP A 116 -6.92 19.46 9.92
C ASP A 116 -6.11 18.18 9.97
N ARG A 117 -5.31 17.98 8.93
CA ARG A 117 -4.24 17.00 8.93
C ARG A 117 -2.98 17.65 9.50
N ILE A 118 -2.39 17.02 10.51
CA ILE A 118 -1.23 17.53 11.22
C ILE A 118 -0.01 17.55 10.27
N PRO A 119 0.60 18.73 10.04
CA PRO A 119 1.57 18.89 8.96
C PRO A 119 3.00 18.44 9.31
N ALA A 120 3.31 18.33 10.60
CA ALA A 120 4.64 17.97 11.14
C ALA A 120 4.47 17.36 12.52
N ASP A 121 5.54 16.84 13.15
CA ASP A 121 5.46 16.43 14.55
C ASP A 121 5.48 17.67 15.44
N VAL A 122 4.41 17.83 16.24
CA VAL A 122 4.11 19.03 17.01
C VAL A 122 4.02 18.70 18.49
N ARG A 123 4.74 19.45 19.32
CA ARG A 123 4.57 19.47 20.78
C ARG A 123 3.45 20.45 21.12
N LEU A 124 2.40 19.97 21.74
CA LEU A 124 1.27 20.82 22.14
C LEU A 124 1.69 21.79 23.24
N SER A 125 1.35 23.08 23.07
CA SER A 125 1.58 24.14 24.04
C SER A 125 0.30 24.63 24.69
N ASN A 126 -0.79 24.67 23.94
CA ASN A 126 -2.11 25.13 24.40
C ASN A 126 -3.21 24.28 23.77
N ILE A 127 -4.21 23.95 24.57
CA ILE A 127 -5.46 23.31 24.12
C ILE A 127 -6.59 24.29 24.40
N TYR A 128 -7.42 24.53 23.38
CA TYR A 128 -8.58 25.43 23.48
C TYR A 128 -9.86 24.61 23.57
N GLY A 129 -10.62 24.81 24.66
CA GLY A 129 -11.83 24.04 24.94
C GLY A 129 -11.61 22.89 25.95
N SER A 130 -12.54 21.97 26.00
CA SER A 130 -12.57 20.89 27.01
C SER A 130 -11.69 19.69 26.66
N SER A 131 -11.47 19.42 25.39
CA SER A 131 -10.66 18.28 24.94
C SER A 131 -10.06 18.54 23.56
N PHE A 132 -8.93 17.89 23.28
CA PHE A 132 -8.31 17.84 21.96
C PHE A 132 -8.03 16.39 21.64
N ARG A 133 -8.59 15.90 20.53
CA ARG A 133 -8.47 14.50 20.12
C ARG A 133 -7.88 14.39 18.72
N VAL A 134 -7.07 13.37 18.51
CA VAL A 134 -6.37 13.10 17.25
C VAL A 134 -6.55 11.64 16.87
N ASP A 135 -7.00 11.40 15.65
CA ASP A 135 -6.98 10.07 15.04
C ASP A 135 -5.54 9.72 14.62
N GLN A 136 -4.98 8.70 15.25
CA GLN A 136 -3.62 8.22 15.01
C GLN A 136 -3.60 6.84 14.34
N ALA A 137 -4.69 6.40 13.76
CA ALA A 137 -4.81 5.08 13.12
C ALA A 137 -3.69 4.80 12.11
N LEU A 138 -3.22 5.83 11.40
CA LEU A 138 -2.12 5.73 10.45
C LEU A 138 -0.79 5.25 11.10
N LEU A 139 -0.56 5.60 12.36
CA LEU A 139 0.69 5.28 13.07
C LEU A 139 0.55 4.08 14.03
N THR A 140 -0.65 3.86 14.56
CA THR A 140 -0.89 2.91 15.64
C THR A 140 -1.75 1.72 15.22
N GLY A 141 -2.46 1.86 14.10
CA GLY A 141 -3.46 0.89 13.65
C GLY A 141 -4.77 0.92 14.43
N GLU A 142 -4.90 1.72 15.49
CA GLU A 142 -6.10 1.79 16.31
C GLU A 142 -7.06 2.84 15.78
N SER A 143 -8.35 2.49 15.66
CA SER A 143 -9.39 3.36 15.11
C SER A 143 -9.89 4.43 16.09
N ASP A 144 -9.56 4.29 17.37
CA ASP A 144 -9.99 5.21 18.42
C ASP A 144 -9.10 6.46 18.46
N SER A 145 -9.72 7.61 18.57
CA SER A 145 -9.00 8.87 18.67
C SER A 145 -8.38 9.03 20.07
N VAL A 146 -7.13 9.46 20.11
CA VAL A 146 -6.36 9.64 21.34
C VAL A 146 -6.59 11.04 21.91
N VAL A 147 -7.02 11.11 23.18
CA VAL A 147 -7.12 12.37 23.92
C VAL A 147 -5.71 12.92 24.16
N LYS A 148 -5.50 14.17 23.81
CA LYS A 148 -4.22 14.85 24.02
C LYS A 148 -4.28 15.77 25.24
N ASN A 149 -3.15 15.90 25.91
CA ASN A 149 -2.97 16.81 27.05
C ASN A 149 -1.64 17.59 26.94
N LEU A 150 -1.41 18.50 27.86
CA LEU A 150 -0.21 19.31 27.90
C LEU A 150 0.87 18.72 28.84
N GLU A 151 0.52 17.68 29.59
CA GLU A 151 1.43 17.08 30.58
C GLU A 151 2.61 16.42 29.91
N THR A 152 3.78 16.62 30.47
CA THR A 152 5.00 16.00 29.98
C THR A 152 5.02 14.55 30.43
N THR A 153 4.88 13.62 29.51
CA THR A 153 5.16 12.23 29.79
C THR A 153 6.63 12.12 30.18
N THR A 154 6.91 11.71 31.40
CA THR A 154 8.28 11.48 31.90
C THR A 154 8.96 10.46 30.99
N ALA A 155 9.90 10.95 30.18
CA ALA A 155 10.51 10.17 29.12
C ALA A 155 11.50 9.15 29.67
N THR A 156 11.01 7.95 29.95
CA THR A 156 11.85 6.77 29.76
C THR A 156 11.86 6.46 28.26
N ALA A 157 13.02 6.13 27.71
CA ALA A 157 13.27 5.93 26.27
C ALA A 157 12.41 4.81 25.61
N ARG A 158 11.45 4.23 26.30
CA ARG A 158 10.59 3.12 25.89
C ARG A 158 9.09 3.44 25.81
N VAL A 159 8.72 4.72 25.95
CA VAL A 159 7.31 5.12 25.87
C VAL A 159 6.85 5.02 24.41
N VAL A 160 5.79 4.24 24.16
CA VAL A 160 5.17 4.10 22.83
C VAL A 160 4.53 5.40 22.37
N LEU A 161 4.33 5.55 21.06
CA LEU A 161 3.80 6.78 20.46
C LEU A 161 2.43 7.18 21.03
N GLN A 162 1.58 6.20 21.37
CA GLN A 162 0.24 6.41 21.93
C GLN A 162 0.28 7.11 23.29
N ASP A 163 1.24 6.75 24.15
CA ASP A 163 1.35 7.28 25.50
C ASP A 163 1.95 8.69 25.55
N LYS A 164 2.49 9.18 24.43
CA LYS A 164 2.98 10.56 24.31
C LYS A 164 1.80 11.50 23.99
N THR A 165 0.92 11.66 24.97
CA THR A 165 -0.31 12.44 24.82
C THR A 165 -0.09 13.93 24.58
N CYS A 166 1.10 14.45 24.92
CA CYS A 166 1.49 15.82 24.65
C CYS A 166 2.00 16.09 23.22
N MET A 167 2.05 15.06 22.39
CA MET A 167 2.54 15.14 21.01
C MET A 167 1.40 14.89 20.01
N ALA A 168 1.41 15.65 18.93
CA ALA A 168 0.59 15.43 17.74
C ALA A 168 1.52 15.11 16.57
N TYR A 169 1.24 14.05 15.83
CA TYR A 169 2.15 13.48 14.85
C TYR A 169 1.74 13.82 13.41
N SER A 170 2.72 14.01 12.57
CA SER A 170 2.54 14.27 11.13
C SER A 170 1.67 13.21 10.47
N GLY A 171 0.76 13.64 9.57
CA GLY A 171 -0.15 12.77 8.81
C GLY A 171 -1.41 12.33 9.54
N THR A 172 -1.50 12.51 10.87
CA THR A 172 -2.69 12.20 11.67
C THR A 172 -3.72 13.32 11.56
N VAL A 173 -4.98 13.07 11.93
CA VAL A 173 -6.10 13.98 11.72
C VAL A 173 -6.70 14.43 13.05
N VAL A 174 -6.98 15.72 13.19
CA VAL A 174 -7.67 16.26 14.37
C VAL A 174 -9.16 15.91 14.28
N THR A 175 -9.66 15.16 15.27
CA THR A 175 -11.07 14.72 15.32
C THR A 175 -11.92 15.59 16.23
N ALA A 176 -11.35 16.22 17.26
CA ALA A 176 -12.09 17.11 18.15
C ALA A 176 -11.18 18.18 18.75
N GLY A 177 -11.75 19.36 18.99
CA GLY A 177 -11.10 20.47 19.67
C GLY A 177 -10.16 21.30 18.76
N ARG A 178 -9.45 22.22 19.42
CA ARG A 178 -8.46 23.10 18.79
C ARG A 178 -7.25 23.23 19.69
N ALA A 179 -6.08 23.23 19.10
CA ALA A 179 -4.84 23.33 19.85
C ALA A 179 -3.80 24.16 19.12
N ARG A 180 -2.81 24.62 19.86
CA ARG A 180 -1.60 25.25 19.35
C ARG A 180 -0.38 24.49 19.84
N GLY A 181 0.63 24.37 19.00
CA GLY A 181 1.84 23.67 19.37
C GLY A 181 3.05 24.12 18.58
N VAL A 182 4.20 23.65 19.01
CA VAL A 182 5.51 23.96 18.41
C VAL A 182 5.95 22.77 17.56
N VAL A 183 6.36 23.00 16.33
CA VAL A 183 6.95 22.00 15.45
C VAL A 183 8.30 21.55 16.05
N VAL A 184 8.44 20.25 16.28
CA VAL A 184 9.66 19.63 16.84
C VAL A 184 10.36 18.68 15.89
N GLY A 185 9.62 18.13 14.90
CA GLY A 185 10.15 17.22 13.90
C GLY A 185 9.53 17.47 12.52
N THR A 186 10.36 17.43 11.48
CA THR A 186 9.94 17.68 10.09
C THR A 186 10.51 16.60 9.16
N GLY A 187 9.82 16.28 8.06
CA GLY A 187 10.27 15.32 7.04
C GLY A 187 10.67 13.97 7.63
N MET A 188 11.87 13.50 7.34
CA MET A 188 12.40 12.22 7.86
C MET A 188 12.61 12.20 9.39
N GLY A 189 12.63 13.36 10.05
CA GLY A 189 12.70 13.46 11.51
C GLY A 189 11.38 13.21 12.22
N THR A 190 10.25 13.14 11.50
CA THR A 190 8.94 12.83 12.04
C THR A 190 8.78 11.34 12.37
N ALA A 191 7.76 10.99 13.16
CA ALA A 191 7.44 9.61 13.47
C ALA A 191 7.16 8.80 12.19
N ILE A 192 6.38 9.34 11.27
CA ILE A 192 6.10 8.71 9.98
C ILE A 192 7.34 8.64 9.08
N GLY A 193 8.21 9.67 9.13
CA GLY A 193 9.48 9.67 8.40
C GLY A 193 10.42 8.56 8.85
N LYS A 194 10.51 8.30 10.16
CA LYS A 194 11.31 7.19 10.71
C LYS A 194 10.77 5.81 10.31
N ILE A 195 9.44 5.65 10.25
CA ILE A 195 8.81 4.43 9.75
C ILE A 195 9.16 4.22 8.28
N GLN A 196 9.09 5.28 7.47
CA GLN A 196 9.45 5.22 6.05
C GLN A 196 10.93 4.89 5.84
N ASP A 197 11.84 5.47 6.64
CA ASP A 197 13.27 5.17 6.59
C ASP A 197 13.56 3.70 6.93
N ALA A 198 12.90 3.18 7.96
CA ALA A 198 12.97 1.77 8.31
C ALA A 198 12.45 0.87 7.17
N MET A 199 11.37 1.24 6.50
CA MET A 199 10.84 0.49 5.35
C MET A 199 11.82 0.53 4.17
N ILE A 200 12.40 1.69 3.84
CA ILE A 200 13.40 1.83 2.77
C ILE A 200 14.65 1.00 3.06
N SER A 201 15.09 0.97 4.31
CA SER A 201 16.26 0.19 4.72
C SER A 201 16.02 -1.32 4.62
N VAL A 202 14.80 -1.78 4.88
CA VAL A 202 14.39 -3.20 4.72
C VAL A 202 14.24 -3.56 3.24
N ASP A 203 13.71 -2.67 2.40
CA ASP A 203 13.59 -2.88 0.95
C ASP A 203 14.95 -3.06 0.24
N SER A 204 16.05 -2.61 0.87
CA SER A 204 17.41 -2.84 0.36
C SER A 204 17.96 -4.24 0.68
N ILE A 205 17.29 -5.00 1.55
CA ILE A 205 17.66 -6.35 1.93
C ILE A 205 16.87 -7.34 1.07
N ASP A 206 17.49 -7.75 -0.05
CA ASP A 206 17.08 -8.87 -0.92
C ASP A 206 15.58 -9.01 -1.23
N ASP A 207 15.13 -8.35 -2.29
CA ASP A 207 13.84 -8.59 -2.98
C ASP A 207 13.81 -9.95 -3.73
N THR A 208 14.74 -10.87 -3.40
CA THR A 208 14.84 -12.16 -4.07
C THR A 208 13.90 -13.18 -3.44
N THR A 209 12.91 -13.61 -4.22
CA THR A 209 12.03 -14.71 -3.83
C THR A 209 12.80 -16.03 -3.69
N PRO A 210 12.32 -17.00 -2.90
CA PRO A 210 12.95 -18.31 -2.76
C PRO A 210 13.20 -19.02 -4.10
N LEU A 211 12.25 -18.93 -5.04
CA LEU A 211 12.39 -19.50 -6.39
C LEU A 211 13.48 -18.76 -7.19
N LYS A 212 13.46 -17.43 -7.16
CA LYS A 212 14.47 -16.63 -7.85
C LYS A 212 15.89 -16.96 -7.36
N ARG A 213 16.07 -17.07 -6.04
CA ARG A 213 17.35 -17.49 -5.44
C ARG A 213 17.81 -18.88 -5.95
N LYS A 214 16.91 -19.87 -5.97
CA LYS A 214 17.20 -21.19 -6.49
C LYS A 214 17.50 -21.18 -7.99
N LEU A 215 16.82 -20.33 -8.76
CA LEU A 215 17.10 -20.16 -10.19
C LEU A 215 18.47 -19.52 -10.43
N ASP A 216 18.85 -18.53 -9.63
CA ASP A 216 20.16 -17.86 -9.71
C ASP A 216 21.29 -18.87 -9.33
N GLU A 217 21.08 -19.68 -8.28
CA GLU A 217 22.00 -20.77 -7.91
C GLU A 217 22.13 -21.82 -9.03
N PHE A 218 20.99 -22.22 -9.61
CA PHE A 218 20.97 -23.14 -10.74
C PHE A 218 21.65 -22.53 -11.97
N GLY A 219 21.39 -21.26 -12.28
CA GLY A 219 22.03 -20.54 -13.37
C GLY A 219 23.56 -20.48 -13.22
N THR A 220 24.06 -20.19 -12.02
CA THR A 220 25.50 -20.18 -11.72
C THR A 220 26.15 -21.57 -11.83
N MET A 221 25.47 -22.61 -11.34
CA MET A 221 25.91 -23.97 -11.47
C MET A 221 25.98 -24.41 -12.95
N LEU A 222 24.93 -24.11 -13.71
CA LEU A 222 24.82 -24.42 -15.13
C LEU A 222 25.92 -23.71 -15.94
N SER A 223 26.17 -22.43 -15.66
CA SER A 223 27.20 -21.63 -16.30
C SER A 223 28.58 -22.21 -16.11
N LYS A 224 28.90 -22.67 -14.89
CA LYS A 224 30.17 -23.37 -14.60
C LYS A 224 30.28 -24.68 -15.36
N LEU A 225 29.19 -25.47 -15.40
CA LEU A 225 29.17 -26.73 -16.15
C LEU A 225 29.39 -26.51 -17.65
N ILE A 226 28.69 -25.55 -18.24
CA ILE A 226 28.83 -25.17 -19.65
C ILE A 226 30.27 -24.72 -19.94
N ALA A 227 30.86 -23.88 -19.10
CA ALA A 227 32.23 -23.43 -19.26
C ALA A 227 33.22 -24.61 -19.29
N VAL A 228 33.07 -25.60 -18.37
CA VAL A 228 33.89 -26.82 -18.32
C VAL A 228 33.70 -27.63 -19.58
N ILE A 229 32.47 -27.85 -20.04
CA ILE A 229 32.19 -28.61 -21.28
C ILE A 229 32.83 -27.91 -22.50
N CYS A 230 32.71 -26.61 -22.61
CA CYS A 230 33.30 -25.85 -23.72
C CYS A 230 34.83 -25.98 -23.76
N VAL A 231 35.49 -25.91 -22.60
CA VAL A 231 36.94 -26.10 -22.50
C VAL A 231 37.29 -27.52 -22.89
N LEU A 232 36.55 -28.53 -22.41
CA LEU A 232 36.78 -29.94 -22.76
C LEU A 232 36.62 -30.21 -24.27
N VAL A 233 35.54 -29.67 -24.87
CA VAL A 233 35.30 -29.79 -26.32
C VAL A 233 36.48 -29.19 -27.10
N TRP A 234 36.94 -28.00 -26.68
CA TRP A 234 38.08 -27.36 -27.32
C TRP A 234 39.38 -28.17 -27.17
N LEU A 235 39.65 -28.71 -25.95
CA LEU A 235 40.83 -29.52 -25.66
C LEU A 235 40.83 -30.87 -26.41
N VAL A 236 39.71 -31.57 -26.48
CA VAL A 236 39.57 -32.84 -27.21
C VAL A 236 39.89 -32.68 -28.70
N ASN A 237 39.56 -31.50 -29.25
CA ASN A 237 39.79 -31.20 -30.66
C ASN A 237 41.20 -30.66 -30.98
N ILE A 238 42.12 -30.59 -30.01
CA ILE A 238 43.51 -30.11 -30.24
C ILE A 238 44.20 -30.90 -31.36
N GLY A 239 43.99 -32.22 -31.45
CA GLY A 239 44.57 -33.06 -32.49
C GLY A 239 44.11 -32.73 -33.90
N HIS A 240 42.95 -32.09 -34.06
CA HIS A 240 42.35 -31.69 -35.34
C HIS A 240 42.67 -30.26 -35.73
N PHE A 241 43.38 -29.47 -34.89
CA PHE A 241 43.73 -28.08 -35.22
C PHE A 241 44.61 -27.95 -36.46
N SER A 242 45.42 -28.99 -36.77
CA SER A 242 46.35 -29.00 -37.92
C SER A 242 45.77 -29.68 -39.16
N ASP A 243 44.46 -30.01 -39.18
CA ASP A 243 43.84 -30.61 -40.34
C ASP A 243 43.94 -29.70 -41.58
N PRO A 244 44.29 -30.29 -42.78
CA PRO A 244 44.45 -29.52 -44.03
C PRO A 244 43.22 -28.67 -44.40
N ALA A 245 42.05 -29.11 -43.99
CA ALA A 245 40.79 -28.42 -44.23
C ALA A 245 40.73 -27.01 -43.61
N HIS A 246 41.50 -26.75 -42.56
CA HIS A 246 41.45 -25.46 -41.80
C HIS A 246 42.55 -24.48 -42.27
N GLY A 247 43.50 -24.90 -43.10
CA GLY A 247 44.55 -24.04 -43.63
C GLY A 247 45.57 -23.54 -42.59
N GLY A 248 45.75 -24.28 -41.49
CA GLY A 248 46.76 -24.06 -40.45
C GLY A 248 46.25 -24.21 -39.02
N SER A 249 47.14 -24.59 -38.10
CA SER A 249 46.80 -24.92 -36.70
C SER A 249 46.08 -23.77 -35.95
N PHE A 250 46.45 -22.53 -36.22
CA PHE A 250 45.77 -21.37 -35.61
C PHE A 250 44.29 -21.23 -36.04
N ARG A 251 44.03 -21.39 -37.35
CA ARG A 251 42.70 -21.35 -37.93
C ARG A 251 41.83 -22.50 -37.44
N GLY A 252 42.41 -23.69 -37.29
CA GLY A 252 41.72 -24.85 -36.70
C GLY A 252 41.35 -24.60 -35.23
N ALA A 253 42.27 -24.10 -34.41
CA ALA A 253 41.99 -23.72 -33.02
C ALA A 253 40.86 -22.71 -32.91
N VAL A 254 40.85 -21.70 -33.78
CA VAL A 254 39.78 -20.69 -33.85
C VAL A 254 38.46 -21.31 -34.26
N HIS A 255 38.44 -22.21 -35.25
CA HIS A 255 37.23 -22.90 -35.69
C HIS A 255 36.58 -23.71 -34.54
N TYR A 256 37.37 -24.50 -33.82
CA TYR A 256 36.86 -25.29 -32.69
C TYR A 256 36.48 -24.41 -31.48
N LEU A 257 37.15 -23.26 -31.28
CA LEU A 257 36.72 -22.28 -30.30
C LEU A 257 35.32 -21.68 -30.64
N LYS A 258 35.10 -21.34 -31.91
CA LYS A 258 33.80 -20.87 -32.40
C LYS A 258 32.71 -21.92 -32.17
N THR A 259 33.01 -23.21 -32.48
CA THR A 259 32.09 -24.32 -32.21
C THR A 259 31.78 -24.49 -30.71
N ALA A 260 32.78 -24.36 -29.84
CA ALA A 260 32.58 -24.42 -28.39
C ALA A 260 31.73 -23.26 -27.87
N VAL A 261 31.95 -22.05 -28.41
CA VAL A 261 31.10 -20.85 -28.07
C VAL A 261 29.67 -21.02 -28.56
N ALA A 262 29.45 -21.54 -29.78
CA ALA A 262 28.12 -21.83 -30.30
C ALA A 262 27.38 -22.88 -29.43
N LEU A 263 28.12 -23.91 -28.98
CA LEU A 263 27.57 -24.89 -28.04
C LEU A 263 27.19 -24.26 -26.70
N ALA A 264 28.00 -23.34 -26.18
CA ALA A 264 27.71 -22.62 -24.95
C ALA A 264 26.39 -21.84 -25.08
N VAL A 265 26.23 -21.08 -26.16
CA VAL A 265 25.01 -20.32 -26.44
C VAL A 265 23.78 -21.24 -26.52
N ALA A 266 23.87 -22.33 -27.26
CA ALA A 266 22.79 -23.31 -27.41
C ALA A 266 22.38 -24.03 -26.11
N ALA A 267 23.32 -24.13 -25.17
CA ALA A 267 23.09 -24.81 -23.89
C ALA A 267 22.45 -23.94 -22.82
N ILE A 268 22.38 -22.62 -23.01
CA ILE A 268 21.79 -21.69 -22.07
C ILE A 268 20.25 -21.71 -22.21
N PRO A 269 19.49 -21.99 -21.13
CA PRO A 269 18.02 -22.03 -21.19
C PRO A 269 17.41 -20.61 -21.10
N GLU A 270 17.50 -19.85 -22.18
CA GLU A 270 17.07 -18.46 -22.24
C GLU A 270 15.56 -18.25 -21.97
N GLY A 271 14.75 -19.29 -22.21
CA GLY A 271 13.30 -19.25 -21.96
C GLY A 271 12.89 -19.38 -20.50
N LEU A 272 13.79 -19.73 -19.58
CA LEU A 272 13.44 -20.04 -18.19
C LEU A 272 12.81 -18.84 -17.45
N PRO A 273 13.36 -17.60 -17.49
CA PRO A 273 12.75 -16.44 -16.86
C PRO A 273 11.37 -16.11 -17.43
N ALA A 274 11.18 -16.24 -18.75
CA ALA A 274 9.90 -16.00 -19.41
C ALA A 274 8.82 -17.01 -18.97
N VAL A 275 9.20 -18.30 -18.84
CA VAL A 275 8.27 -19.35 -18.36
C VAL A 275 7.85 -19.07 -16.92
N VAL A 276 8.79 -18.72 -16.02
CA VAL A 276 8.48 -18.40 -14.62
C VAL A 276 7.52 -17.20 -14.54
N THR A 277 7.84 -16.12 -15.26
CA THR A 277 6.96 -14.93 -15.29
C THR A 277 5.56 -15.26 -15.81
N THR A 278 5.47 -16.09 -16.86
CA THR A 278 4.18 -16.54 -17.41
C THR A 278 3.40 -17.38 -16.39
N CYS A 279 4.03 -18.30 -15.70
CA CYS A 279 3.40 -19.11 -14.66
C CYS A 279 2.88 -18.26 -13.50
N LEU A 280 3.66 -17.29 -13.03
CA LEU A 280 3.23 -16.36 -11.99
C LEU A 280 2.06 -15.47 -12.46
N ALA A 281 2.09 -15.01 -13.71
CA ALA A 281 0.98 -14.24 -14.31
C ALA A 281 -0.30 -15.06 -14.41
N LEU A 282 -0.22 -16.34 -14.77
CA LEU A 282 -1.38 -17.25 -14.77
C LEU A 282 -1.90 -17.47 -13.35
N GLY A 283 -1.01 -17.62 -12.36
CA GLY A 283 -1.35 -17.70 -10.95
C GLY A 283 -2.11 -16.46 -10.47
N THR A 284 -1.58 -15.27 -10.79
CA THR A 284 -2.21 -13.98 -10.49
C THR A 284 -3.62 -13.89 -11.07
N ARG A 285 -3.79 -14.28 -12.34
CA ARG A 285 -5.11 -14.28 -12.99
C ARG A 285 -6.09 -15.24 -12.29
N LYS A 286 -5.62 -16.39 -11.83
CA LYS A 286 -6.45 -17.34 -11.08
C LYS A 286 -6.84 -16.78 -9.71
N MET A 287 -5.94 -16.10 -9.01
CA MET A 287 -6.20 -15.44 -7.74
C MET A 287 -7.21 -14.28 -7.90
N ALA A 288 -7.09 -13.47 -8.96
CA ALA A 288 -8.03 -12.40 -9.27
C ALA A 288 -9.47 -12.92 -9.46
N LYS A 289 -9.65 -14.11 -10.06
CA LYS A 289 -10.96 -14.78 -10.16
C LYS A 289 -11.53 -15.19 -8.80
N GLN A 290 -10.69 -15.34 -7.78
CA GLN A 290 -11.06 -15.62 -6.39
C GLN A 290 -11.12 -14.35 -5.53
N ASN A 291 -11.26 -13.17 -6.17
CA ASN A 291 -11.30 -11.85 -5.52
C ASN A 291 -10.02 -11.48 -4.73
N ALA A 292 -8.90 -12.13 -5.02
CA ALA A 292 -7.60 -11.78 -4.45
C ALA A 292 -6.82 -10.90 -5.43
N ILE A 293 -6.57 -9.64 -5.04
CA ILE A 293 -5.82 -8.68 -5.86
C ILE A 293 -4.35 -8.81 -5.52
N VAL A 294 -3.54 -9.21 -6.51
CA VAL A 294 -2.09 -9.31 -6.40
C VAL A 294 -1.46 -8.06 -7.00
N ARG A 295 -0.69 -7.33 -6.22
CA ARG A 295 0.01 -6.12 -6.67
C ARG A 295 1.40 -6.40 -7.25
N THR A 296 2.09 -7.43 -6.75
CA THR A 296 3.42 -7.82 -7.22
C THR A 296 3.44 -9.30 -7.57
N LEU A 297 4.10 -9.68 -8.67
CA LEU A 297 4.20 -11.09 -9.09
C LEU A 297 4.94 -11.96 -8.08
N SER A 298 5.97 -11.42 -7.42
CA SER A 298 6.72 -12.10 -6.36
C SER A 298 5.86 -12.53 -5.17
N SER A 299 4.80 -11.76 -4.85
CA SER A 299 3.88 -12.07 -3.74
C SER A 299 3.12 -13.39 -3.94
N VAL A 300 2.85 -13.79 -5.19
CA VAL A 300 2.18 -15.06 -5.50
C VAL A 300 3.03 -16.24 -5.07
N GLU A 301 4.31 -16.17 -5.37
CA GLU A 301 5.28 -17.20 -5.00
C GLU A 301 5.46 -17.25 -3.47
N THR A 302 5.72 -16.09 -2.86
CA THR A 302 5.91 -15.97 -1.41
C THR A 302 4.71 -16.52 -0.66
N LEU A 303 3.48 -16.19 -1.08
CA LEU A 303 2.26 -16.71 -0.48
C LEU A 303 2.17 -18.24 -0.61
N GLY A 304 2.57 -18.79 -1.76
CA GLY A 304 2.59 -20.25 -2.00
C GLY A 304 3.58 -21.03 -1.12
N CYS A 305 4.65 -20.36 -0.65
CA CYS A 305 5.67 -20.95 0.21
C CYS A 305 5.47 -20.64 1.71
N THR A 306 4.45 -19.83 2.06
CA THR A 306 4.22 -19.36 3.41
C THR A 306 3.64 -20.47 4.29
N SER A 307 4.25 -20.70 5.44
CA SER A 307 3.75 -21.61 6.50
C SER A 307 3.03 -20.90 7.62
N VAL A 308 3.27 -19.59 7.81
CA VAL A 308 2.67 -18.76 8.84
C VAL A 308 2.26 -17.43 8.25
N ILE A 309 1.02 -17.00 8.51
CA ILE A 309 0.50 -15.70 8.12
C ILE A 309 0.26 -14.89 9.40
N CYS A 310 0.98 -13.76 9.54
CA CYS A 310 0.76 -12.80 10.59
C CYS A 310 -0.08 -11.66 10.03
N SER A 311 -1.26 -11.43 10.62
CA SER A 311 -2.18 -10.39 10.18
C SER A 311 -2.47 -9.42 11.31
N ASP A 312 -2.46 -8.14 11.00
CA ASP A 312 -3.04 -7.13 11.88
C ASP A 312 -4.58 -7.21 11.83
N LYS A 313 -5.24 -6.75 12.90
CA LYS A 313 -6.70 -6.75 12.98
C LYS A 313 -7.29 -5.58 12.22
N THR A 314 -6.85 -4.37 12.56
CA THR A 314 -7.49 -3.13 12.14
C THR A 314 -7.11 -2.75 10.71
N GLY A 315 -8.10 -2.56 9.83
CA GLY A 315 -7.85 -2.22 8.43
C GLY A 315 -7.38 -3.38 7.54
N THR A 316 -7.04 -4.54 8.13
CA THR A 316 -6.65 -5.77 7.42
C THR A 316 -7.75 -6.83 7.50
N LEU A 317 -8.09 -7.28 8.70
CA LEU A 317 -9.21 -8.20 8.94
C LEU A 317 -10.55 -7.46 9.06
N THR A 318 -10.50 -6.18 9.37
CA THR A 318 -11.64 -5.26 9.45
C THR A 318 -11.48 -4.11 8.47
N THR A 319 -12.58 -3.41 8.19
CA THR A 319 -12.60 -2.28 7.25
C THR A 319 -12.18 -0.95 7.89
N SER A 320 -11.87 -0.92 9.19
CA SER A 320 -11.68 0.29 10.00
C SER A 320 -12.88 1.25 9.98
N ILE A 321 -14.05 0.74 9.60
CA ILE A 321 -15.30 1.47 9.57
C ILE A 321 -16.15 1.00 10.74
N MET A 322 -16.52 1.94 11.63
CA MET A 322 -17.42 1.66 12.73
C MET A 322 -18.87 1.89 12.29
N THR A 323 -19.73 0.89 12.50
CA THR A 323 -21.16 0.98 12.15
C THR A 323 -21.99 0.36 13.26
N ILE A 324 -23.20 0.90 13.45
CA ILE A 324 -24.18 0.30 14.34
C ILE A 324 -24.79 -0.92 13.63
N THR A 325 -24.68 -2.08 14.25
CA THR A 325 -25.23 -3.35 13.70
C THR A 325 -26.45 -3.82 14.43
N ARG A 326 -26.61 -3.37 15.71
CA ARG A 326 -27.73 -3.75 16.58
C ARG A 326 -28.05 -2.62 17.54
N MET A 327 -29.32 -2.44 17.83
CA MET A 327 -29.80 -1.53 18.88
C MET A 327 -30.93 -2.20 19.65
N CYS A 328 -31.00 -1.92 20.94
CA CYS A 328 -32.05 -2.35 21.83
C CYS A 328 -32.72 -1.10 22.42
N VAL A 329 -34.02 -1.04 22.38
CA VAL A 329 -34.81 0.09 22.88
C VAL A 329 -35.91 -0.42 23.81
N VAL A 330 -36.27 0.41 24.79
CA VAL A 330 -37.46 0.19 25.61
C VAL A 330 -38.67 0.74 24.84
N ASN A 331 -39.57 -0.15 24.42
CA ASN A 331 -40.71 0.22 23.59
C ASN A 331 -41.85 0.83 24.40
N PHE A 332 -42.14 0.31 25.57
CA PHE A 332 -43.12 0.88 26.49
C PHE A 332 -43.02 0.20 27.86
N VAL A 333 -43.11 0.96 28.91
CA VAL A 333 -43.43 0.47 30.25
C VAL A 333 -44.83 0.94 30.55
N GLU A 334 -45.85 0.19 30.13
CA GLU A 334 -47.15 0.36 30.78
C GLU A 334 -46.96 -0.04 32.21
N ALA A 335 -47.21 0.89 33.12
CA ALA A 335 -47.30 0.61 34.52
C ALA A 335 -48.59 -0.20 34.74
N ALA A 336 -48.62 -1.43 34.27
CA ALA A 336 -49.65 -2.40 34.56
C ALA A 336 -49.31 -3.02 35.91
N ALA A 337 -49.91 -2.47 36.92
CA ALA A 337 -49.83 -2.99 38.32
C ALA A 337 -50.40 -4.41 38.47
N GLU A 338 -50.80 -5.12 37.44
CA GLU A 338 -51.49 -6.41 37.51
C GLU A 338 -51.06 -7.46 36.47
N SER A 339 -50.08 -7.19 35.60
CA SER A 339 -49.68 -8.17 34.58
C SER A 339 -48.25 -8.64 34.81
N GLN A 340 -48.01 -9.98 34.73
CA GLN A 340 -46.70 -10.60 34.81
C GLN A 340 -45.84 -10.36 33.57
N THR A 341 -45.75 -9.11 33.10
CA THR A 341 -44.94 -8.70 31.98
C THR A 341 -43.47 -8.73 32.41
N THR A 342 -42.67 -9.57 31.80
CA THR A 342 -41.25 -9.63 32.08
C THR A 342 -40.54 -8.48 31.41
N LEU A 343 -39.42 -8.02 31.95
CA LEU A 343 -38.57 -6.98 31.38
C LEU A 343 -38.23 -7.25 29.88
N LYS A 344 -38.21 -8.52 29.49
CA LYS A 344 -37.98 -8.92 28.09
C LYS A 344 -39.10 -8.49 27.14
N ASP A 345 -40.32 -8.44 27.61
CA ASP A 345 -41.48 -8.07 26.77
C ASP A 345 -41.55 -6.57 26.53
N CYS A 346 -40.76 -5.78 27.28
CA CYS A 346 -40.65 -4.33 27.13
C CYS A 346 -39.51 -3.88 26.20
N LEU A 347 -38.63 -4.82 25.81
CA LEU A 347 -37.45 -4.52 24.99
C LEU A 347 -37.71 -4.93 23.55
N ALA A 348 -37.42 -4.01 22.62
CA ALA A 348 -37.38 -4.28 21.20
C ALA A 348 -35.93 -4.24 20.69
N ASP A 349 -35.52 -5.30 20.06
CA ASP A 349 -34.18 -5.48 19.50
C ASP A 349 -34.24 -5.32 17.98
N TYR A 350 -33.45 -4.40 17.46
CA TYR A 350 -33.37 -4.12 16.03
C TYR A 350 -31.98 -4.44 15.49
N LYS A 351 -31.93 -5.04 14.30
CA LYS A 351 -30.73 -5.23 13.51
C LYS A 351 -30.65 -4.11 12.46
N VAL A 352 -29.46 -3.53 12.32
CA VAL A 352 -29.19 -2.47 11.35
C VAL A 352 -28.23 -3.02 10.30
N SER A 353 -28.63 -3.00 9.04
CA SER A 353 -27.77 -3.43 7.93
C SER A 353 -26.90 -2.28 7.40
N GLY A 354 -25.88 -2.64 6.61
CA GLY A 354 -24.92 -1.72 6.02
C GLY A 354 -23.64 -1.58 6.84
N ASN A 355 -22.51 -1.63 6.13
CA ASN A 355 -21.16 -1.68 6.68
C ASN A 355 -20.27 -0.53 6.16
N SER A 356 -20.86 0.57 5.76
CA SER A 356 -20.18 1.76 5.24
C SER A 356 -20.73 3.02 5.89
N TYR A 357 -20.10 4.16 5.62
CA TYR A 357 -20.61 5.47 6.05
C TYR A 357 -21.78 5.98 5.19
N ALA A 358 -22.16 5.26 4.15
CA ALA A 358 -23.37 5.57 3.41
C ALA A 358 -24.60 5.34 4.33
N PRO A 359 -25.54 6.31 4.43
CA PRO A 359 -26.74 6.18 5.26
C PRO A 359 -27.79 5.29 4.59
N SER A 360 -27.35 4.30 3.84
CA SER A 360 -28.19 3.28 3.19
C SER A 360 -28.19 2.00 4.03
N GLY A 361 -29.37 1.40 4.21
CA GLY A 361 -29.50 0.15 4.95
C GLY A 361 -30.91 -0.07 5.42
N ILE A 362 -31.17 -1.27 5.98
CA ILE A 362 -32.48 -1.70 6.44
C ILE A 362 -32.41 -1.88 7.95
N ILE A 363 -33.45 -1.44 8.66
CA ILE A 363 -33.65 -1.71 10.06
C ILE A 363 -34.73 -2.79 10.15
N SER A 364 -34.44 -3.91 10.79
CA SER A 364 -35.36 -5.02 10.98
C SER A 364 -35.41 -5.42 12.46
N GLU A 365 -36.56 -5.89 12.92
CA GLU A 365 -36.70 -6.44 14.25
C GLU A 365 -36.05 -7.84 14.31
N ILE A 366 -35.26 -8.12 15.33
CA ILE A 366 -34.46 -9.38 15.39
C ILE A 366 -35.34 -10.61 15.60
N HIS A 367 -36.44 -10.47 16.34
CA HIS A 367 -37.28 -11.62 16.69
C HIS A 367 -38.25 -12.04 15.57
N THR A 368 -38.71 -11.07 14.79
CA THR A 368 -39.70 -11.29 13.73
C THR A 368 -39.08 -11.28 12.32
N ASP A 369 -37.86 -10.79 12.18
CA ASP A 369 -37.18 -10.46 10.91
C ASP A 369 -38.02 -9.44 10.06
N GLU A 370 -39.00 -8.79 10.65
CA GLU A 370 -39.81 -7.81 9.93
C GLU A 370 -39.01 -6.52 9.70
N ILE A 371 -39.09 -6.00 8.46
CA ILE A 371 -38.46 -4.76 8.07
C ILE A 371 -39.31 -3.60 8.61
N VAL A 372 -38.68 -2.69 9.33
CA VAL A 372 -39.29 -1.46 9.78
C VAL A 372 -39.31 -0.45 8.64
N ASN A 373 -40.45 -0.37 7.95
CA ASN A 373 -40.61 0.48 6.76
C ASN A 373 -40.65 1.97 7.06
N ARG A 374 -40.66 2.48 8.19
CA ARG A 374 -40.63 3.89 8.56
C ARG A 374 -40.11 4.04 9.98
N PRO A 375 -38.78 3.85 10.17
CA PRO A 375 -38.23 3.82 11.52
C PRO A 375 -38.47 5.11 12.30
N ALA A 376 -38.45 6.26 11.64
CA ALA A 376 -38.70 7.57 12.26
C ALA A 376 -40.10 7.75 12.83
N ASN A 377 -41.09 6.95 12.42
CA ASN A 377 -42.44 6.97 12.98
C ASN A 377 -42.54 6.27 14.34
N LEU A 378 -41.53 5.48 14.71
CA LEU A 378 -41.45 4.90 16.05
C LEU A 378 -40.78 5.87 17.00
N ALA A 379 -41.51 6.33 18.03
CA ALA A 379 -41.04 7.37 18.96
C ALA A 379 -39.69 7.03 19.61
N SER A 380 -39.47 5.77 19.98
CA SER A 380 -38.20 5.30 20.55
C SER A 380 -37.03 5.43 19.60
N LEU A 381 -37.20 5.08 18.33
CA LEU A 381 -36.17 5.19 17.31
C LEU A 381 -35.92 6.66 16.91
N LEU A 382 -36.98 7.46 16.84
CA LEU A 382 -36.86 8.90 16.59
C LEU A 382 -36.05 9.60 17.69
N HIS A 383 -36.31 9.27 18.98
CA HIS A 383 -35.54 9.85 20.08
C HIS A 383 -34.05 9.45 20.01
N ILE A 384 -33.74 8.19 19.62
CA ILE A 384 -32.34 7.78 19.36
C ILE A 384 -31.72 8.60 18.24
N ALA A 385 -32.43 8.81 17.14
CA ALA A 385 -31.94 9.59 16.02
C ALA A 385 -31.65 11.05 16.41
N ILE A 386 -32.58 11.68 17.16
CA ILE A 386 -32.42 13.05 17.67
C ILE A 386 -31.20 13.14 18.60
N CYS A 387 -31.09 12.23 19.58
CA CYS A 387 -29.97 12.20 20.51
C CYS A 387 -28.64 11.99 19.77
N SER A 388 -28.58 11.01 18.86
CA SER A 388 -27.39 10.69 18.06
C SER A 388 -26.97 11.82 17.13
N SER A 389 -27.88 12.71 16.73
CA SER A 389 -27.58 13.86 15.90
C SER A 389 -27.18 15.11 16.71
N MET A 390 -27.87 15.36 17.84
CA MET A 390 -27.68 16.59 18.61
C MET A 390 -26.54 16.51 19.61
N CYS A 391 -26.27 15.33 20.18
CA CYS A 391 -25.16 15.07 21.09
C CYS A 391 -23.97 14.50 20.34
N ASN A 392 -23.52 15.15 19.27
CA ASN A 392 -22.56 14.62 18.33
C ASN A 392 -21.81 15.75 17.63
N ASP A 393 -20.50 15.76 17.76
CA ASP A 393 -19.63 16.79 17.17
C ASP A 393 -19.11 16.36 15.78
N SER A 394 -19.46 15.15 15.30
CA SER A 394 -19.01 14.64 14.01
C SER A 394 -19.86 15.17 12.85
N SER A 395 -19.29 15.15 11.68
CA SER A 395 -19.96 15.53 10.44
C SER A 395 -19.75 14.50 9.35
N LEU A 396 -20.78 14.29 8.56
CA LEU A 396 -20.78 13.42 7.40
C LEU A 396 -21.09 14.25 6.16
N SER A 397 -20.22 14.21 5.15
CA SER A 397 -20.41 14.94 3.91
C SER A 397 -20.38 14.00 2.71
N TYR A 398 -21.24 14.27 1.72
CA TYR A 398 -21.26 13.55 0.46
C TYR A 398 -20.38 14.24 -0.57
N ASP A 399 -19.42 13.52 -1.11
CA ASP A 399 -18.58 13.99 -2.21
C ASP A 399 -19.15 13.50 -3.54
N GLY A 400 -19.83 14.39 -4.25
CA GLY A 400 -20.44 14.07 -5.54
C GLY A 400 -19.45 13.69 -6.66
N LYS A 401 -18.14 14.00 -6.50
CA LYS A 401 -17.12 13.63 -7.49
C LYS A 401 -16.70 12.18 -7.35
N THR A 402 -16.59 11.69 -6.12
CA THR A 402 -16.18 10.31 -5.82
C THR A 402 -17.36 9.39 -5.57
N GLY A 403 -18.58 9.92 -5.40
CA GLY A 403 -19.77 9.15 -5.03
C GLY A 403 -19.67 8.52 -3.64
N SER A 404 -18.83 9.07 -2.76
CA SER A 404 -18.54 8.50 -1.45
C SER A 404 -18.84 9.49 -0.32
N PHE A 405 -19.17 8.93 0.86
CA PHE A 405 -19.37 9.70 2.08
C PHE A 405 -18.05 9.86 2.82
N LYS A 406 -17.69 11.10 3.17
CA LYS A 406 -16.49 11.45 3.95
C LYS A 406 -16.90 11.77 5.39
N LYS A 407 -16.13 11.23 6.33
CA LYS A 407 -16.29 11.46 7.76
C LYS A 407 -15.35 12.57 8.24
N ILE A 408 -15.84 13.39 9.18
CA ILE A 408 -15.05 14.30 10.01
C ILE A 408 -15.51 14.08 11.45
N GLY A 409 -14.60 13.68 12.34
CA GLY A 409 -14.91 13.38 13.73
C GLY A 409 -14.57 11.95 14.15
N GLU A 410 -14.98 11.58 15.35
CA GLU A 410 -14.72 10.30 15.97
C GLU A 410 -15.54 9.16 15.33
N SER A 411 -14.94 7.97 15.20
CA SER A 411 -15.58 6.85 14.50
C SER A 411 -16.89 6.39 15.14
N THR A 412 -16.98 6.43 16.47
CA THR A 412 -18.19 6.09 17.22
C THR A 412 -19.32 7.10 16.96
N GLU A 413 -18.99 8.40 17.01
CA GLU A 413 -19.94 9.48 16.72
C GLU A 413 -20.44 9.43 15.27
N ILE A 414 -19.55 9.17 14.32
CA ILE A 414 -19.92 8.95 12.91
C ILE A 414 -20.89 7.78 12.77
N ALA A 415 -20.66 6.67 13.48
CA ALA A 415 -21.55 5.51 13.41
C ALA A 415 -22.96 5.87 13.93
N LEU A 416 -23.06 6.67 14.99
CA LEU A 416 -24.32 7.18 15.52
C LEU A 416 -24.97 8.17 14.55
N ARG A 417 -24.18 9.04 13.90
CA ARG A 417 -24.68 9.97 12.87
C ARG A 417 -25.27 9.21 11.69
N VAL A 418 -24.55 8.19 11.18
CA VAL A 418 -25.04 7.32 10.10
C VAL A 418 -26.32 6.59 10.51
N LEU A 419 -26.42 6.13 11.76
CA LEU A 419 -27.64 5.52 12.29
C LEU A 419 -28.83 6.51 12.28
N ALA A 420 -28.61 7.76 12.75
CA ALA A 420 -29.63 8.78 12.74
C ALA A 420 -30.16 9.05 11.32
N GLU A 421 -29.29 9.07 10.34
CA GLU A 421 -29.65 9.25 8.93
C GLU A 421 -30.34 8.02 8.33
N LYS A 422 -30.04 6.79 8.82
CA LYS A 422 -30.77 5.56 8.43
C LYS A 422 -32.17 5.50 9.03
N ILE A 423 -32.35 6.00 10.24
CA ILE A 423 -33.68 6.11 10.88
C ILE A 423 -34.51 7.14 10.12
N GLY A 424 -33.88 8.25 9.69
CA GLY A 424 -34.51 9.31 8.93
C GLY A 424 -35.25 10.31 9.81
N LEU A 425 -36.03 11.19 9.16
CA LEU A 425 -36.93 12.13 9.79
C LEU A 425 -38.38 11.80 9.42
N PRO A 426 -39.35 12.03 10.28
CA PRO A 426 -40.75 11.82 9.94
C PRO A 426 -41.10 12.62 8.68
N GLY A 427 -41.64 11.93 7.65
CA GLY A 427 -41.98 12.54 6.37
C GLY A 427 -40.87 12.54 5.31
N PHE A 428 -39.66 12.12 5.64
CA PHE A 428 -38.52 11.96 4.70
C PHE A 428 -38.08 10.51 4.54
N ASP A 429 -38.94 9.56 4.82
CA ASP A 429 -38.65 8.12 4.85
C ASP A 429 -38.20 7.56 3.49
N ASP A 430 -38.58 8.23 2.40
CA ASP A 430 -38.25 7.80 1.03
C ASP A 430 -36.87 8.37 0.56
N MET A 431 -36.19 9.16 1.38
CA MET A 431 -34.92 9.81 1.05
C MET A 431 -33.84 9.49 2.11
N PRO A 432 -33.33 8.26 2.13
CA PRO A 432 -32.23 7.90 3.05
C PRO A 432 -31.01 8.79 2.76
N GLY A 433 -30.46 9.36 3.80
CA GLY A 433 -29.35 10.32 3.69
C GLY A 433 -29.76 11.74 3.36
N ALA A 434 -31.05 12.09 3.45
CA ALA A 434 -31.56 13.43 3.18
C ALA A 434 -30.84 14.51 4.00
N LEU A 435 -30.47 14.22 5.26
CA LEU A 435 -29.77 15.18 6.13
C LEU A 435 -28.35 15.52 5.65
N THR A 436 -27.70 14.63 4.91
CA THR A 436 -26.35 14.85 4.36
C THR A 436 -26.36 15.32 2.92
N THR A 437 -27.40 14.99 2.16
CA THR A 437 -27.52 15.34 0.74
C THR A 437 -28.28 16.64 0.49
N LEU A 438 -29.15 17.04 1.41
CA LEU A 438 -29.85 18.33 1.30
C LEU A 438 -28.90 19.53 1.51
N SER A 439 -29.07 20.58 0.77
CA SER A 439 -28.39 21.87 1.01
C SER A 439 -28.76 22.44 2.37
N VAL A 440 -27.94 23.39 2.88
CA VAL A 440 -28.21 24.07 4.16
C VAL A 440 -29.56 24.82 4.14
N GLU A 441 -29.99 25.24 2.95
CA GLU A 441 -31.28 25.95 2.76
C GLU A 441 -32.48 24.98 2.77
N GLU A 442 -32.26 23.71 2.46
CA GLU A 442 -33.29 22.67 2.44
C GLU A 442 -33.40 21.89 3.78
N ARG A 443 -32.46 22.12 4.71
CA ARG A 443 -32.44 21.56 6.06
C ARG A 443 -33.16 22.46 7.05
#